data_85d016b7c2e4aab7d182bdae54cede61
#
_entry.id   85d016b7c2e4aab7d182bdae54cede61
#
_cell.length_a   1.000
_cell.length_b   1.000
_cell.length_c   1.000
_cell.angle_alpha   90.00
_cell.angle_beta   90.00
_cell.angle_gamma   90.00
#
_symmetry.space_group_name_H-M   'P 1'
#
loop_
_entity.id
_entity.type
_entity.pdbx_description
1 polymer ?
#
loop_
_entity_poly.entity_id
_entity_poly.type
_entity_poly.pdbx_seq_one_letter_code
_entity_poly.pdbx_strand_id
1 'polypeptide(L)'
;YRDGSDSVAWHGDRFRPGAVHETVALVSLGGPRTIRIRPRGGGPSLPWNLASGDLFVMGGPTQHRFEHCVPKTGLAAARISVAFRCPRGREFDPSIVDGPRGRRLETSRL
;
A
#
# COMPACT_ATOMS: atom_id res chain seq x y z
N TYR A 1 -12.10 -7.33 1.69
CA TYR A 1 -11.94 -8.78 1.48
C TYR A 1 -12.70 -9.48 2.56
N ARG A 2 -13.77 -10.18 2.20
CA ARG A 2 -14.65 -10.90 3.15
C ARG A 2 -14.02 -12.22 3.58
N ASP A 3 -13.37 -12.87 2.62
CA ASP A 3 -12.72 -14.16 2.76
C ASP A 3 -11.59 -14.33 1.73
N GLY A 4 -11.09 -15.54 1.56
CA GLY A 4 -10.00 -15.86 0.62
C GLY A 4 -10.40 -15.80 -0.86
N SER A 5 -11.68 -15.80 -1.20
CA SER A 5 -12.14 -15.71 -2.59
C SER A 5 -12.06 -14.29 -3.15
N ASP A 6 -12.13 -13.29 -2.29
CA ASP A 6 -11.94 -11.90 -2.69
C ASP A 6 -10.48 -11.65 -3.09
N SER A 7 -10.27 -11.00 -4.21
CA SER A 7 -8.93 -10.80 -4.78
C SER A 7 -8.87 -9.50 -5.58
N VAL A 8 -7.66 -9.05 -5.85
CA VAL A 8 -7.38 -7.97 -6.79
C VAL A 8 -6.37 -8.48 -7.79
N ALA A 9 -6.71 -8.39 -9.08
CA ALA A 9 -5.84 -8.80 -10.17
C ALA A 9 -4.58 -7.90 -10.24
N TRP A 10 -3.60 -8.31 -11.05
CA TRP A 10 -2.41 -7.51 -11.32
C TRP A 10 -2.78 -6.14 -11.89
N HIS A 11 -2.34 -5.08 -11.23
CA HIS A 11 -2.57 -3.70 -11.63
C HIS A 11 -1.49 -2.78 -11.07
N GLY A 12 -1.32 -1.62 -11.69
CA GLY A 12 -0.62 -0.49 -11.11
C GLY A 12 -1.63 0.58 -10.70
N ASP A 13 -1.31 1.36 -9.71
CA ASP A 13 -2.13 2.52 -9.38
C ASP A 13 -2.18 3.49 -10.57
N ARG A 14 -3.35 4.09 -10.79
CA ARG A 14 -3.53 5.09 -11.84
C ARG A 14 -3.21 6.46 -11.28
N PHE A 15 -2.25 7.12 -11.89
CA PHE A 15 -1.85 8.48 -11.56
C PHE A 15 -2.17 9.45 -12.70
N ARG A 16 -2.28 10.72 -12.37
CA ARG A 16 -2.46 11.75 -13.39
C ARG A 16 -1.22 11.80 -14.29
N PRO A 17 -1.37 12.07 -15.60
CA PRO A 17 -0.23 12.28 -16.49
C PRO A 17 0.74 13.32 -15.91
N GLY A 18 2.03 12.99 -15.89
CA GLY A 18 3.08 13.88 -15.35
C GLY A 18 3.33 13.79 -13.84
N ALA A 19 2.63 12.94 -13.10
CA ALA A 19 2.96 12.64 -11.71
C ALA A 19 4.26 11.83 -11.64
N VAL A 20 5.31 12.37 -11.02
CA VAL A 20 6.66 11.76 -11.01
C VAL A 20 6.92 10.95 -9.75
N HIS A 21 6.31 11.30 -8.63
CA HIS A 21 6.52 10.66 -7.35
C HIS A 21 5.20 10.56 -6.59
N GLU A 22 4.47 9.50 -6.78
CA GLU A 22 3.30 9.25 -5.96
C GLU A 22 3.58 8.08 -5.02
N THR A 23 3.21 8.28 -3.78
CA THR A 23 3.33 7.27 -2.75
C THR A 23 1.95 6.75 -2.40
N VAL A 24 1.81 5.44 -2.36
CA VAL A 24 0.63 4.75 -1.85
C VAL A 24 1.02 4.03 -0.57
N ALA A 25 0.32 4.31 0.50
CA ALA A 25 0.46 3.63 1.77
C ALA A 25 -0.80 2.80 2.04
N LEU A 26 -0.61 1.53 2.35
CA LEU A 26 -1.69 0.59 2.67
C LEU A 26 -1.60 0.21 4.14
N VAL A 27 -2.65 0.43 4.92
CA VAL A 27 -2.81 -0.14 6.26
C VAL A 27 -3.66 -1.39 6.15
N SER A 28 -3.17 -2.51 6.67
CA SER A 28 -3.86 -3.79 6.69
C SER A 28 -4.53 -4.01 8.06
N LEU A 29 -5.79 -4.38 8.08
CA LEU A 29 -6.55 -4.63 9.30
C LEU A 29 -7.33 -5.95 9.16
N GLY A 30 -7.40 -6.73 10.24
CA GLY A 30 -8.09 -8.02 10.26
C GLY A 30 -7.19 -9.18 9.88
N GLY A 31 -7.69 -10.13 9.07
CA GLY A 31 -6.94 -11.33 8.70
C GLY A 31 -5.71 -11.05 7.84
N PRO A 32 -4.65 -11.87 7.98
CA PRO A 32 -3.46 -11.72 7.14
C PRO A 32 -3.76 -12.04 5.68
N ARG A 33 -3.11 -11.31 4.77
CA ARG A 33 -3.20 -11.54 3.31
C ARG A 33 -1.88 -11.25 2.63
N THR A 34 -1.58 -12.06 1.65
CA THR A 34 -0.42 -11.83 0.80
C THR A 34 -0.75 -10.80 -0.28
N ILE A 35 0.07 -9.76 -0.37
CA ILE A 35 0.21 -8.92 -1.55
C ILE A 35 1.42 -9.39 -2.35
N ARG A 36 1.34 -9.37 -3.67
CA ARG A 36 2.48 -9.72 -4.54
C ARG A 36 2.83 -8.54 -5.41
N ILE A 37 4.12 -8.36 -5.65
CA ILE A 37 4.65 -7.32 -6.53
C ILE A 37 5.52 -7.99 -7.60
N ARG A 38 5.42 -7.51 -8.84
CA ARG A 38 6.29 -7.91 -9.96
C ARG A 38 6.59 -6.73 -10.88
N PRO A 39 7.60 -6.85 -11.74
CA PRO A 39 7.80 -5.87 -12.81
C PRO A 39 6.55 -5.74 -13.67
N ARG A 40 6.27 -4.53 -14.14
CA ARG A 40 5.16 -4.26 -15.05
C ARG A 40 5.38 -5.02 -16.37
N GLY A 41 4.33 -5.66 -16.85
CA GLY A 41 4.41 -6.53 -18.03
C GLY A 41 4.75 -7.99 -17.74
N GLY A 42 4.95 -8.37 -16.47
CA GLY A 42 5.12 -9.76 -16.03
C GLY A 42 6.50 -10.07 -15.44
N GLY A 43 6.76 -11.35 -15.22
CA GLY A 43 7.99 -11.86 -14.63
C GLY A 43 7.82 -12.35 -13.17
N PRO A 44 8.94 -12.70 -12.52
CA PRO A 44 8.92 -13.18 -11.14
C PRO A 44 8.29 -12.17 -10.18
N SER A 45 7.51 -12.66 -9.23
CA SER A 45 6.85 -11.82 -8.24
C SER A 45 7.31 -12.13 -6.82
N LEU A 46 7.43 -11.09 -6.01
CA LEU A 46 7.77 -11.16 -4.60
C LEU A 46 6.50 -11.11 -3.75
N PRO A 47 6.30 -12.06 -2.83
CA PRO A 47 5.19 -12.05 -1.89
C PRO A 47 5.54 -11.26 -0.62
N TRP A 48 4.54 -10.56 -0.08
CA TRP A 48 4.58 -9.87 1.20
C TRP A 48 3.33 -10.24 1.98
N ASN A 49 3.50 -10.91 3.11
CA ASN A 49 2.36 -11.28 3.94
C ASN A 49 2.08 -10.17 4.95
N LEU A 50 0.96 -9.48 4.79
CA LEU A 50 0.56 -8.37 5.63
C LEU A 50 -0.38 -8.86 6.73
N ALA A 51 0.01 -8.67 7.97
CA ALA A 51 -0.79 -8.89 9.16
C ALA A 51 -1.64 -7.65 9.53
N SER A 52 -2.48 -7.81 10.54
CA SER A 52 -3.26 -6.67 11.07
C SER A 52 -2.33 -5.63 11.72
N GLY A 53 -2.48 -4.37 11.33
CA GLY A 53 -1.65 -3.26 11.79
C GLY A 53 -0.45 -2.96 10.90
N ASP A 54 -0.12 -3.82 9.93
CA ASP A 54 0.99 -3.56 9.03
C ASP A 54 0.73 -2.37 8.11
N LEU A 55 1.76 -1.55 7.96
CA LEU A 55 1.84 -0.46 6.99
C LEU A 55 2.75 -0.89 5.83
N PHE A 56 2.19 -0.90 4.63
CA PHE A 56 2.92 -1.22 3.41
C PHE A 56 2.97 -0.02 2.49
N VAL A 57 4.18 0.46 2.17
CA VAL A 57 4.38 1.69 1.41
C VAL A 57 5.03 1.39 0.06
N MET A 58 4.39 1.85 -1.00
CA MET A 58 4.87 1.79 -2.37
C MET A 58 5.11 3.20 -2.88
N GLY A 59 6.37 3.58 -3.07
CA GLY A 59 6.75 4.92 -3.51
C GLY A 59 7.81 4.94 -4.60
N GLY A 60 8.09 6.11 -5.14
CA GLY A 60 9.11 6.33 -6.15
C GLY A 60 8.92 5.47 -7.40
N PRO A 61 9.98 4.80 -7.90
CA PRO A 61 9.91 3.99 -9.13
C PRO A 61 8.93 2.83 -9.07
N THR A 62 8.55 2.38 -7.86
CA THR A 62 7.64 1.24 -7.66
C THR A 62 6.32 1.46 -8.39
N GLN A 63 5.80 2.66 -8.35
CA GLN A 63 4.52 2.99 -8.96
C GLN A 63 4.55 2.96 -10.50
N HIS A 64 5.69 3.19 -11.10
CA HIS A 64 5.84 3.24 -12.56
C HIS A 64 6.33 1.91 -13.15
N ARG A 65 7.18 1.20 -12.42
CA ARG A 65 7.89 0.01 -12.92
C ARG A 65 7.29 -1.30 -12.46
N PHE A 66 6.42 -1.28 -11.46
CA PHE A 66 5.87 -2.49 -10.86
C PHE A 66 4.34 -2.48 -10.89
N GLU A 67 3.79 -3.66 -10.80
CA GLU A 67 2.37 -3.91 -10.58
C GLU A 67 2.21 -4.85 -9.39
N HIS A 68 1.06 -4.80 -8.78
CA HIS A 68 0.76 -5.58 -7.58
C HIS A 68 -0.60 -6.24 -7.67
N CYS A 69 -0.78 -7.28 -6.87
CA CYS A 69 -2.06 -7.99 -6.76
C CYS A 69 -2.27 -8.52 -5.34
N VAL A 70 -3.52 -8.83 -5.02
CA VAL A 70 -3.88 -9.68 -3.88
C VAL A 70 -4.49 -10.95 -4.44
N PRO A 71 -3.77 -12.07 -4.47
CA PRO A 71 -4.27 -13.29 -5.06
C PRO A 71 -5.40 -13.90 -4.23
N LYS A 72 -6.23 -14.73 -4.87
CA LYS A 72 -7.12 -15.62 -4.14
C LYS A 72 -6.30 -16.58 -3.28
N THR A 73 -6.85 -16.96 -2.17
CA THR A 73 -6.29 -17.97 -1.27
C THR A 73 -7.41 -18.89 -0.80
N GLY A 74 -7.07 -19.97 -0.11
CA GLY A 74 -8.08 -20.86 0.47
C GLY A 74 -8.88 -20.17 1.59
N LEU A 75 -8.79 -20.71 2.79
CA LEU A 75 -9.43 -20.07 3.95
C LEU A 75 -8.64 -18.83 4.37
N ALA A 76 -9.35 -17.72 4.49
CA ALA A 76 -8.81 -16.46 5.04
C ALA A 76 -9.89 -15.74 5.82
N ALA A 77 -9.49 -15.13 6.94
CA ALA A 77 -10.37 -14.26 7.71
C ALA A 77 -10.61 -12.93 6.95
N ALA A 78 -11.68 -12.25 7.32
CA ALA A 78 -12.00 -10.95 6.76
C ALA A 78 -10.87 -9.94 6.97
N ARG A 79 -10.63 -9.10 5.96
CA ARG A 79 -9.58 -8.08 5.95
C ARG A 79 -10.08 -6.78 5.36
N ILE A 80 -9.64 -5.68 5.95
CA ILE A 80 -9.78 -4.33 5.38
C ILE A 80 -8.40 -3.84 4.96
N SER A 81 -8.30 -3.25 3.78
CA SER A 81 -7.12 -2.52 3.33
C SER A 81 -7.49 -1.06 3.16
N VAL A 82 -6.88 -0.19 3.94
CA VAL A 82 -7.07 1.25 3.84
C VAL A 82 -5.92 1.82 3.02
N ALA A 83 -6.24 2.45 1.89
CA ALA A 83 -5.24 3.00 0.98
C ALA A 83 -5.19 4.53 1.10
N PHE A 84 -4.02 5.05 1.40
CA PHE A 84 -3.71 6.48 1.39
C PHE A 84 -2.88 6.80 0.15
N ARG A 85 -3.24 7.87 -0.54
CA ARG A 85 -2.51 8.37 -1.70
C ARG A 85 -2.16 9.82 -1.48
N CYS A 86 -0.89 10.17 -1.64
CA CYS A 86 -0.44 11.56 -1.56
C CYS A 86 -0.53 12.16 -2.98
N PRO A 87 -1.48 13.07 -3.26
CA PRO A 87 -1.50 13.79 -4.52
C PRO A 87 -0.33 14.76 -4.58
N ARG A 88 0.32 14.82 -5.74
CA ARG A 88 1.46 15.70 -6.01
C ARG A 88 1.09 17.17 -5.74
N GLY A 89 1.99 17.91 -5.10
CA GLY A 89 1.93 19.38 -4.97
C GLY A 89 1.31 19.90 -3.68
N ARG A 90 0.97 19.03 -2.73
CA ARG A 90 0.77 19.48 -1.35
C ARG A 90 2.02 19.09 -0.56
N GLU A 91 2.76 20.10 -0.13
CA GLU A 91 3.71 19.92 0.96
C GLU A 91 2.99 19.24 2.12
N PHE A 92 3.63 18.24 2.71
CA PHE A 92 3.14 17.66 3.96
C PHE A 92 3.10 18.80 4.98
N ASP A 93 1.90 19.22 5.37
CA ASP A 93 1.72 20.19 6.44
C ASP A 93 1.80 19.44 7.77
N PRO A 94 2.92 19.55 8.51
CA PRO A 94 3.08 18.88 9.78
C PRO A 94 2.09 19.36 10.86
N SER A 95 1.43 20.50 10.66
CA SER A 95 0.42 21.00 11.59
C SER A 95 -0.89 20.18 11.58
N ILE A 96 -1.13 19.41 10.51
CA ILE A 96 -2.32 18.54 10.41
C ILE A 96 -2.18 17.29 11.32
N VAL A 97 -1.00 17.01 11.83
CA VAL A 97 -0.72 15.83 12.68
C VAL A 97 -0.91 16.11 14.17
N ASP A 98 -1.10 17.36 14.55
CA ASP A 98 -1.39 17.76 15.92
C ASP A 98 -2.89 17.62 16.24
N GLY A 99 -3.33 16.36 16.38
CA GLY A 99 -4.50 16.06 17.19
C GLY A 99 -4.16 16.24 18.69
N PRO A 100 -5.15 16.43 19.58
CA PRO A 100 -4.97 16.92 20.95
C PRO A 100 -4.25 15.97 21.93
N ARG A 101 -3.42 15.05 21.47
CA ARG A 101 -2.49 14.25 22.29
C ARG A 101 -1.22 13.97 21.48
N GLY A 102 -0.29 14.92 21.56
CA GLY A 102 1.03 14.82 20.95
C GLY A 102 1.78 13.54 21.32
N ARG A 103 2.07 12.70 20.33
CA ARG A 103 3.25 11.87 20.29
C ARG A 103 3.95 12.14 18.96
N ARG A 104 5.04 12.84 19.05
CA ARG A 104 5.99 13.04 17.96
C ARG A 104 6.56 11.68 17.57
N LEU A 105 6.30 11.24 16.36
CA LEU A 105 7.03 10.12 15.80
C LEU A 105 8.37 10.67 15.30
N GLU A 106 9.44 10.39 16.01
CA GLU A 106 10.78 10.64 15.52
C GLU A 106 11.07 9.70 14.36
N THR A 107 11.28 10.26 13.17
CA THR A 107 11.83 9.53 12.04
C THR A 107 13.30 9.29 12.30
N SER A 108 13.67 8.09 12.74
CA SER A 108 15.05 7.66 12.70
C SER A 108 15.49 7.52 11.25
N ARG A 109 16.53 8.24 10.89
CA ARG A 109 17.24 8.12 9.62
C ARG A 109 17.82 6.71 9.48
N LEU A 110 17.52 6.07 8.39
CA LEU A 110 18.36 5.03 7.79
C LEU A 110 18.98 5.60 6.51
#